data_c9a830f0f9e0f67a3ed5543afdcf1686
#
_entry.id   c9a830f0f9e0f67a3ed5543afdcf1686
#
_cell.length_a   1.000
_cell.length_b   1.000
_cell.length_c   1.000
_cell.angle_alpha   90.00
_cell.angle_beta   90.00
_cell.angle_gamma   90.00
#
_symmetry.space_group_name_H-M   'P 1'
#
loop_
_entity.id
_entity.type
_entity.pdbx_description
1 polymer ?
#
loop_
_entity_poly.entity_id
_entity_poly.type
_entity_poly.pdbx_seq_one_letter_code
_entity_poly.pdbx_strand_id
1 'polypeptide(L)'
;IDHHTKEDILPNAKFMLHPIVSNFGKINLSAGGVSFYLSRVFLNRDDDYLATLGAISTLSDLMELKDYNRELVKIGLRNLNKNKYFNIVSLINSHSAITESDLSMNLIPKINAIGRIALDNSLFNIVRYFTTDSKTQILKRVEWINEINLKRKDLINEAMLTVKVDDSMPSIIEKMDIKEGLCGLVANKFLEKYQKPTIIFVDSKKEDVLKGSIRSKPGFNVVKAFEELKDFLLTSGGHAQAGGLSIKKDDFEKFKEKFNQIALQHEFIKEDKKTININLTEVNLKNLEILNSFRPFGMGFNKPIFEIDSFNTSKFTFSRDHKHIITSLAFQSSLVYFNFDLTILTYKNVKLFGSLELNEFNGFSSAQFVVNSFEKN
;
A
#
# COMPACT_ATOMS: atom_id res chain seq x y z
N ILE A 1 -20.18 11.58 -8.77
CA ILE A 1 -18.76 11.96 -8.56
C ILE A 1 -17.93 10.71 -8.79
N ASP A 2 -16.96 10.77 -9.68
CA ASP A 2 -16.04 9.68 -9.98
C ASP A 2 -14.69 10.24 -10.49
N HIS A 3 -13.63 9.41 -10.54
CA HIS A 3 -12.30 9.79 -10.97
C HIS A 3 -11.59 8.69 -11.80
N HIS A 4 -12.23 7.55 -11.99
CA HIS A 4 -11.67 6.42 -12.73
C HIS A 4 -11.39 6.77 -14.20
N THR A 5 -10.72 5.90 -14.92
CA THR A 5 -10.51 6.07 -16.37
C THR A 5 -11.87 6.20 -17.07
N LYS A 6 -11.97 7.24 -17.93
CA LYS A 6 -13.18 7.48 -18.69
C LYS A 6 -13.45 6.33 -19.64
N GLU A 7 -14.64 5.73 -19.57
CA GLU A 7 -15.16 4.79 -20.56
C GLU A 7 -15.81 5.53 -21.75
N ASP A 8 -15.93 4.84 -22.88
CA ASP A 8 -16.55 5.43 -24.08
C ASP A 8 -18.04 5.74 -23.85
N ILE A 9 -18.73 4.92 -23.04
CA ILE A 9 -20.14 5.12 -22.68
C ILE A 9 -20.20 5.66 -21.26
N LEU A 10 -20.61 6.91 -21.12
CA LEU A 10 -20.80 7.54 -19.82
C LEU A 10 -22.16 7.16 -19.22
N PRO A 11 -22.27 7.05 -17.88
CA PRO A 11 -23.54 6.80 -17.20
C PRO A 11 -24.55 7.92 -17.48
N ASN A 12 -25.82 7.58 -17.62
CA ASN A 12 -26.91 8.54 -17.79
C ASN A 12 -27.20 9.26 -16.45
N ALA A 13 -26.39 10.26 -16.12
CA ALA A 13 -26.50 11.03 -14.89
C ALA A 13 -26.91 12.48 -15.20
N LYS A 14 -27.78 13.07 -14.38
CA LYS A 14 -28.23 14.46 -14.52
C LYS A 14 -27.05 15.45 -14.39
N PHE A 15 -26.12 15.16 -13.51
CA PHE A 15 -24.87 15.92 -13.30
C PHE A 15 -23.71 14.94 -13.10
N MET A 16 -22.61 15.25 -13.71
CA MET A 16 -21.38 14.46 -13.57
C MET A 16 -20.24 15.38 -13.15
N LEU A 17 -19.57 15.00 -12.07
CA LEU A 17 -18.37 15.67 -11.60
C LEU A 17 -17.21 14.68 -11.65
N HIS A 18 -16.33 14.89 -12.62
CA HIS A 18 -15.24 13.99 -12.94
C HIS A 18 -14.05 14.80 -13.48
N PRO A 19 -12.80 14.59 -13.02
CA PRO A 19 -11.67 15.41 -13.43
C PRO A 19 -11.50 15.56 -14.95
N ILE A 20 -11.64 14.47 -15.67
CA ILE A 20 -11.49 14.45 -17.16
C ILE A 20 -12.75 14.97 -17.85
N VAL A 21 -13.94 14.48 -17.45
CA VAL A 21 -15.22 14.78 -18.13
C VAL A 21 -15.62 16.25 -17.86
N SER A 22 -15.38 16.75 -16.65
CA SER A 22 -15.71 18.12 -16.25
C SER A 22 -14.61 19.14 -16.58
N ASN A 23 -13.58 18.71 -17.32
CA ASN A 23 -12.47 19.54 -17.79
C ASN A 23 -11.75 20.32 -16.68
N PHE A 24 -11.40 19.66 -15.58
CA PHE A 24 -10.56 20.24 -14.52
C PHE A 24 -9.08 20.39 -14.93
N GLY A 25 -8.78 20.33 -16.20
CA GLY A 25 -7.43 20.29 -16.72
C GLY A 25 -6.75 18.93 -16.48
N LYS A 26 -5.44 18.96 -16.21
CA LYS A 26 -4.65 17.74 -15.93
C LYS A 26 -4.69 17.34 -14.44
N ILE A 27 -5.71 17.76 -13.71
CA ILE A 27 -5.84 17.48 -12.27
C ILE A 27 -6.43 16.09 -12.09
N ASN A 28 -5.66 15.18 -11.53
CA ASN A 28 -6.10 13.83 -11.22
C ASN A 28 -6.31 13.72 -9.70
N LEU A 29 -7.56 13.85 -9.26
CA LEU A 29 -7.97 13.79 -7.85
C LEU A 29 -8.68 12.48 -7.55
N SER A 30 -8.56 11.97 -6.33
CA SER A 30 -9.43 10.91 -5.83
C SER A 30 -10.88 11.38 -5.73
N ALA A 31 -11.85 10.46 -5.71
CA ALA A 31 -13.27 10.82 -5.54
C ALA A 31 -13.52 11.66 -4.25
N GLY A 32 -12.82 11.33 -3.16
CA GLY A 32 -12.88 12.14 -1.93
C GLY A 32 -12.23 13.52 -2.08
N GLY A 33 -11.16 13.65 -2.87
CA GLY A 33 -10.56 14.93 -3.21
C GLY A 33 -11.54 15.81 -4.02
N VAL A 34 -12.16 15.25 -5.05
CA VAL A 34 -13.21 15.94 -5.84
C VAL A 34 -14.37 16.37 -4.92
N SER A 35 -14.81 15.48 -4.02
CA SER A 35 -15.89 15.79 -3.06
C SER A 35 -15.52 16.91 -2.11
N PHE A 36 -14.28 16.97 -1.64
CA PHE A 36 -13.79 18.07 -0.81
C PHE A 36 -13.84 19.41 -1.56
N TYR A 37 -13.33 19.49 -2.79
CA TYR A 37 -13.38 20.73 -3.56
C TYR A 37 -14.81 21.15 -3.88
N LEU A 38 -15.72 20.21 -4.15
CA LEU A 38 -17.13 20.48 -4.31
C LEU A 38 -17.75 21.06 -3.02
N SER A 39 -17.40 20.50 -1.86
CA SER A 39 -17.93 20.97 -0.56
C SER A 39 -17.56 22.43 -0.28
N ARG A 40 -16.39 22.91 -0.71
CA ARG A 40 -15.98 24.32 -0.60
C ARG A 40 -16.95 25.26 -1.33
N VAL A 41 -17.44 24.82 -2.49
CA VAL A 41 -18.42 25.61 -3.27
C VAL A 41 -19.75 25.70 -2.53
N PHE A 42 -20.26 24.61 -1.99
CA PHE A 42 -21.53 24.59 -1.25
C PHE A 42 -21.46 25.30 0.10
N LEU A 43 -20.37 25.14 0.82
CA LEU A 43 -20.19 25.72 2.15
C LEU A 43 -19.68 27.17 2.11
N ASN A 44 -19.20 27.62 0.93
CA ASN A 44 -18.49 28.91 0.75
C ASN A 44 -17.36 29.11 1.78
N ARG A 45 -16.72 28.05 2.17
CA ARG A 45 -15.59 28.02 3.12
C ARG A 45 -14.82 26.70 3.02
N ASP A 46 -13.60 26.69 3.55
CA ASP A 46 -12.87 25.48 3.81
C ASP A 46 -13.35 24.83 5.11
N ASP A 47 -13.54 23.52 5.08
CA ASP A 47 -13.85 22.72 6.26
C ASP A 47 -12.68 21.80 6.58
N ASP A 48 -12.09 21.97 7.74
CA ASP A 48 -10.89 21.27 8.19
C ASP A 48 -11.09 19.75 8.27
N TYR A 49 -12.29 19.30 8.66
CA TYR A 49 -12.60 17.89 8.76
C TYR A 49 -12.76 17.25 7.37
N LEU A 50 -13.49 17.91 6.48
CA LEU A 50 -13.67 17.44 5.11
C LEU A 50 -12.34 17.43 4.33
N ALA A 51 -11.46 18.42 4.55
CA ALA A 51 -10.11 18.41 4.00
C ALA A 51 -9.30 17.22 4.50
N THR A 52 -9.43 16.86 5.78
CA THR A 52 -8.78 15.68 6.36
C THR A 52 -9.30 14.39 5.73
N LEU A 53 -10.62 14.25 5.53
CA LEU A 53 -11.20 13.09 4.82
C LEU A 53 -10.74 13.01 3.36
N GLY A 54 -10.66 14.15 2.66
CA GLY A 54 -10.12 14.25 1.30
C GLY A 54 -8.66 13.81 1.22
N ALA A 55 -7.84 14.18 2.20
CA ALA A 55 -6.45 13.74 2.30
C ALA A 55 -6.33 12.22 2.52
N ILE A 56 -7.15 11.65 3.42
CA ILE A 56 -7.22 10.21 3.66
C ILE A 56 -7.61 9.47 2.38
N SER A 57 -8.62 9.97 1.64
CA SER A 57 -9.03 9.39 0.36
C SER A 57 -7.90 9.44 -0.68
N THR A 58 -7.20 10.57 -0.78
CA THR A 58 -6.06 10.75 -1.70
C THR A 58 -4.96 9.72 -1.44
N LEU A 59 -4.62 9.47 -0.17
CA LEU A 59 -3.64 8.47 0.22
C LEU A 59 -4.15 7.03 0.02
N SER A 60 -5.43 6.78 0.33
CA SER A 60 -6.06 5.46 0.19
C SER A 60 -6.10 4.98 -1.25
N ASP A 61 -6.28 5.90 -2.16
CA ASP A 61 -6.41 5.64 -3.59
C ASP A 61 -5.07 5.75 -4.35
N LEU A 62 -3.98 5.89 -3.60
CA LEU A 62 -2.61 5.96 -4.13
C LEU A 62 -2.44 7.03 -5.21
N MET A 63 -3.12 8.17 -5.05
CA MET A 63 -2.97 9.28 -5.97
C MET A 63 -1.57 9.88 -5.92
N GLU A 64 -1.03 10.32 -7.07
CA GLU A 64 0.28 10.97 -7.10
C GLU A 64 0.28 12.21 -6.20
N LEU A 65 1.26 12.29 -5.28
CA LEU A 65 1.44 13.42 -4.37
C LEU A 65 2.16 14.57 -5.06
N LYS A 66 1.50 15.11 -6.08
CA LYS A 66 1.90 16.32 -6.82
C LYS A 66 0.79 17.36 -6.72
N ASP A 67 1.13 18.61 -6.93
CA ASP A 67 0.21 19.73 -7.02
C ASP A 67 -0.93 19.69 -5.96
N TYR A 68 -2.18 19.68 -6.39
CA TYR A 68 -3.37 19.70 -5.53
C TYR A 68 -3.45 18.51 -4.57
N ASN A 69 -3.08 17.32 -5.00
CA ASN A 69 -3.09 16.14 -4.14
C ASN A 69 -2.12 16.29 -2.97
N ARG A 70 -0.90 16.76 -3.26
CA ARG A 70 0.11 16.98 -2.24
C ARG A 70 -0.32 18.05 -1.26
N GLU A 71 -0.87 19.16 -1.77
CA GLU A 71 -1.33 20.24 -0.92
C GLU A 71 -2.52 19.82 -0.05
N LEU A 72 -3.48 19.08 -0.62
CA LEU A 72 -4.61 18.53 0.15
C LEU A 72 -4.13 17.60 1.28
N VAL A 73 -3.13 16.74 1.01
CA VAL A 73 -2.57 15.85 2.06
C VAL A 73 -1.86 16.67 3.14
N LYS A 74 -1.10 17.71 2.79
CA LYS A 74 -0.48 18.61 3.78
C LYS A 74 -1.53 19.32 4.65
N ILE A 75 -2.59 19.83 4.04
CA ILE A 75 -3.70 20.50 4.76
C ILE A 75 -4.37 19.50 5.70
N GLY A 76 -4.73 18.31 5.21
CA GLY A 76 -5.39 17.28 6.00
C GLY A 76 -4.56 16.82 7.18
N LEU A 77 -3.25 16.57 7.00
CA LEU A 77 -2.34 16.20 8.09
C LEU A 77 -2.19 17.30 9.12
N ARG A 78 -2.07 18.57 8.69
CA ARG A 78 -2.00 19.72 9.58
C ARG A 78 -3.28 19.83 10.42
N ASN A 79 -4.44 19.74 9.78
CA ASN A 79 -5.74 19.83 10.46
C ASN A 79 -5.94 18.66 11.43
N LEU A 80 -5.55 17.44 11.04
CA LEU A 80 -5.61 16.26 11.89
C LEU A 80 -4.73 16.43 13.14
N ASN A 81 -3.51 16.91 12.98
CA ASN A 81 -2.61 17.14 14.10
C ASN A 81 -3.05 18.28 15.02
N LYS A 82 -3.68 19.31 14.48
CA LYS A 82 -4.24 20.43 15.23
C LYS A 82 -5.50 20.01 16.02
N ASN A 83 -6.47 19.39 15.34
CA ASN A 83 -7.81 19.16 15.89
C ASN A 83 -7.96 17.80 16.60
N LYS A 84 -7.05 16.84 16.30
CA LYS A 84 -7.07 15.50 16.92
C LYS A 84 -8.45 14.83 16.86
N TYR A 85 -9.07 14.80 15.66
CA TYR A 85 -10.40 14.20 15.46
C TYR A 85 -10.50 12.81 16.08
N PHE A 86 -11.33 12.68 17.10
CA PHE A 86 -11.38 11.50 17.96
C PHE A 86 -11.65 10.20 17.18
N ASN A 87 -12.53 10.24 16.19
CA ASN A 87 -12.83 9.10 15.32
C ASN A 87 -11.62 8.66 14.47
N ILE A 88 -10.76 9.58 14.05
CA ILE A 88 -9.58 9.25 13.26
C ILE A 88 -8.45 8.76 14.15
N VAL A 89 -8.12 9.52 15.22
CA VAL A 89 -6.99 9.17 16.10
C VAL A 89 -7.21 7.88 16.85
N SER A 90 -8.46 7.53 17.19
CA SER A 90 -8.80 6.27 17.88
C SER A 90 -8.47 5.02 17.08
N LEU A 91 -8.37 5.11 15.74
CA LEU A 91 -7.96 4.00 14.89
C LEU A 91 -6.45 3.95 14.63
N ILE A 92 -5.76 5.08 14.73
CA ILE A 92 -4.32 5.18 14.42
C ILE A 92 -3.47 4.67 15.58
N ASN A 93 -3.90 4.90 16.81
CA ASN A 93 -3.16 4.51 18.02
C ASN A 93 -1.74 5.11 18.08
N SER A 94 -1.59 6.38 17.65
CA SER A 94 -0.32 7.11 17.68
C SER A 94 -0.27 8.06 18.87
N HIS A 95 0.91 8.15 19.51
CA HIS A 95 1.19 9.08 20.60
C HIS A 95 1.96 10.34 20.13
N SER A 96 2.51 10.31 18.93
CA SER A 96 3.28 11.40 18.31
C SER A 96 2.46 12.16 17.26
N ALA A 97 3.13 13.03 16.51
CA ALA A 97 2.52 13.70 15.36
C ALA A 97 2.18 12.68 14.27
N ILE A 98 0.93 12.72 13.82
CA ILE A 98 0.38 11.81 12.81
C ILE A 98 0.94 12.18 11.44
N THR A 99 1.45 11.20 10.73
CA THR A 99 2.06 11.32 9.41
C THR A 99 1.20 10.63 8.33
N GLU A 100 1.54 10.83 7.07
CA GLU A 100 0.96 10.10 5.94
C GLU A 100 1.19 8.58 6.07
N SER A 101 2.31 8.19 6.68
CA SER A 101 2.61 6.78 6.94
C SER A 101 1.63 6.18 7.94
N ASP A 102 1.30 6.89 9.02
CA ASP A 102 0.31 6.43 10.00
C ASP A 102 -1.07 6.25 9.36
N LEU A 103 -1.47 7.16 8.48
CA LEU A 103 -2.72 7.03 7.73
C LEU A 103 -2.68 5.80 6.81
N SER A 104 -1.61 5.64 6.03
CA SER A 104 -1.48 4.58 5.03
C SER A 104 -1.31 3.18 5.64
N MET A 105 -0.64 3.06 6.79
CA MET A 105 -0.32 1.76 7.40
C MET A 105 -1.29 1.36 8.51
N ASN A 106 -1.87 2.32 9.24
CA ASN A 106 -2.69 2.03 10.41
C ASN A 106 -4.19 2.31 10.18
N LEU A 107 -4.56 3.42 9.55
CA LEU A 107 -5.96 3.80 9.37
C LEU A 107 -6.58 3.15 8.13
N ILE A 108 -6.01 3.42 6.96
CA ILE A 108 -6.56 3.03 5.66
C ILE A 108 -6.76 1.52 5.52
N PRO A 109 -5.82 0.65 5.93
CA PRO A 109 -6.03 -0.80 5.85
C PRO A 109 -7.18 -1.31 6.71
N LYS A 110 -7.46 -0.66 7.85
CA LYS A 110 -8.58 -1.01 8.74
C LYS A 110 -9.92 -0.67 8.10
N ILE A 111 -10.03 0.51 7.50
CA ILE A 111 -11.25 0.95 6.79
C ILE A 111 -11.47 0.06 5.56
N ASN A 112 -10.44 -0.17 4.75
CA ASN A 112 -10.52 -1.00 3.55
C ASN A 112 -10.85 -2.47 3.85
N ALA A 113 -10.52 -2.97 5.05
CA ALA A 113 -10.87 -4.34 5.47
C ALA A 113 -12.38 -4.57 5.44
N ILE A 114 -13.17 -3.55 5.75
CA ILE A 114 -14.63 -3.65 5.82
C ILE A 114 -15.23 -3.91 4.43
N GLY A 115 -14.83 -3.14 3.41
CA GLY A 115 -15.27 -3.35 2.04
C GLY A 115 -14.82 -4.69 1.45
N ARG A 116 -13.76 -5.31 2.00
CA ARG A 116 -13.23 -6.57 1.50
C ARG A 116 -13.86 -7.82 2.08
N ILE A 117 -14.25 -7.80 3.36
CA ILE A 117 -14.68 -9.02 4.06
C ILE A 117 -15.99 -8.90 4.82
N ALA A 118 -16.49 -7.69 5.07
CA ALA A 118 -17.74 -7.50 5.78
C ALA A 118 -18.97 -7.71 4.88
N LEU A 119 -20.14 -7.89 5.47
CA LEU A 119 -21.40 -8.12 4.80
C LEU A 119 -22.07 -6.80 4.34
N ASP A 120 -23.02 -6.88 3.44
CA ASP A 120 -23.60 -5.78 2.63
C ASP A 120 -24.01 -4.50 3.38
N ASN A 121 -24.45 -4.56 4.64
CA ASN A 121 -24.86 -3.36 5.40
C ASN A 121 -23.71 -2.66 6.16
N SER A 122 -22.50 -3.17 6.03
CA SER A 122 -21.36 -2.69 6.83
C SER A 122 -20.84 -1.31 6.39
N LEU A 123 -21.05 -0.93 5.13
CA LEU A 123 -20.63 0.37 4.60
C LEU A 123 -21.35 1.54 5.28
N PHE A 124 -22.62 1.40 5.60
CA PHE A 124 -23.34 2.42 6.37
C PHE A 124 -22.75 2.66 7.77
N ASN A 125 -22.17 1.64 8.38
CA ASN A 125 -21.50 1.80 9.68
C ASN A 125 -20.24 2.64 9.56
N ILE A 126 -19.54 2.61 8.43
CA ILE A 126 -18.39 3.49 8.17
C ILE A 126 -18.81 4.94 7.97
N VAL A 127 -19.88 5.17 7.19
CA VAL A 127 -20.41 6.52 7.04
C VAL A 127 -20.80 7.10 8.42
N ARG A 128 -21.55 6.32 9.22
CA ARG A 128 -21.92 6.71 10.58
C ARG A 128 -20.70 6.90 11.50
N TYR A 129 -19.63 6.14 11.31
CA TYR A 129 -18.39 6.31 12.07
C TYR A 129 -17.77 7.69 11.83
N PHE A 130 -17.72 8.13 10.59
CA PHE A 130 -17.14 9.42 10.23
C PHE A 130 -18.08 10.62 10.43
N THR A 131 -19.38 10.38 10.66
CA THR A 131 -20.38 11.45 10.79
C THR A 131 -20.97 11.60 12.20
N THR A 132 -20.57 10.75 13.18
CA THR A 132 -21.08 10.84 14.55
C THR A 132 -20.12 11.57 15.48
N ASP A 133 -20.67 12.38 16.38
CA ASP A 133 -19.93 13.06 17.45
C ASP A 133 -19.94 12.24 18.76
N SER A 134 -20.71 11.17 18.83
CA SER A 134 -20.82 10.33 20.03
C SER A 134 -19.59 9.47 20.25
N LYS A 135 -18.75 9.82 21.22
CA LYS A 135 -17.55 9.06 21.59
C LYS A 135 -17.85 7.59 21.90
N THR A 136 -18.96 7.30 22.58
CA THR A 136 -19.37 5.91 22.88
C THR A 136 -19.65 5.11 21.61
N GLN A 137 -20.33 5.73 20.63
CA GLN A 137 -20.59 5.08 19.36
C GLN A 137 -19.31 4.92 18.51
N ILE A 138 -18.40 5.90 18.58
CA ILE A 138 -17.09 5.79 17.93
C ILE A 138 -16.32 4.62 18.50
N LEU A 139 -16.17 4.51 19.81
CA LEU A 139 -15.42 3.42 20.46
C LEU A 139 -15.95 2.02 20.11
N LYS A 140 -17.29 1.83 20.16
CA LYS A 140 -17.91 0.56 19.73
C LYS A 140 -17.56 0.20 18.29
N ARG A 141 -17.51 1.21 17.39
CA ARG A 141 -17.14 0.96 16.00
C ARG A 141 -15.65 0.74 15.80
N VAL A 142 -14.80 1.36 16.62
CA VAL A 142 -13.35 1.11 16.64
C VAL A 142 -13.06 -0.36 16.96
N GLU A 143 -13.69 -0.91 17.98
CA GLU A 143 -13.58 -2.33 18.34
C GLU A 143 -13.97 -3.22 17.15
N TRP A 144 -15.16 -3.01 16.59
CA TRP A 144 -15.65 -3.73 15.43
C TRP A 144 -14.74 -3.61 14.20
N ILE A 145 -14.20 -2.42 13.88
CA ILE A 145 -13.26 -2.20 12.78
C ILE A 145 -11.97 -2.98 13.00
N ASN A 146 -11.44 -2.96 14.23
CA ASN A 146 -10.24 -3.69 14.58
C ASN A 146 -10.42 -5.22 14.50
N GLU A 147 -11.57 -5.76 14.93
CA GLU A 147 -11.92 -7.18 14.82
C GLU A 147 -11.98 -7.60 13.33
N ILE A 148 -12.64 -6.81 12.47
CA ILE A 148 -12.69 -7.09 11.04
C ILE A 148 -11.29 -7.06 10.42
N ASN A 149 -10.46 -6.08 10.80
CA ASN A 149 -9.11 -6.00 10.28
C ASN A 149 -8.23 -7.17 10.75
N LEU A 150 -8.40 -7.62 11.99
CA LEU A 150 -7.73 -8.82 12.50
C LEU A 150 -8.16 -10.06 11.69
N LYS A 151 -9.46 -10.27 11.56
CA LYS A 151 -10.02 -11.37 10.75
C LYS A 151 -9.50 -11.34 9.29
N ARG A 152 -9.37 -10.15 8.69
CA ARG A 152 -8.76 -10.03 7.35
C ARG A 152 -7.32 -10.53 7.33
N LYS A 153 -6.51 -10.16 8.35
CA LYS A 153 -5.11 -10.61 8.46
C LYS A 153 -5.02 -12.12 8.61
N ASP A 154 -5.87 -12.70 9.46
CA ASP A 154 -5.90 -14.16 9.73
C ASP A 154 -6.28 -14.92 8.45
N LEU A 155 -7.33 -14.49 7.75
CA LEU A 155 -7.75 -15.10 6.48
C LEU A 155 -6.64 -15.04 5.39
N ILE A 156 -5.87 -13.96 5.34
CA ILE A 156 -4.73 -13.86 4.42
C ILE A 156 -3.62 -14.82 4.84
N ASN A 157 -3.29 -14.89 6.12
CA ASN A 157 -2.26 -15.80 6.62
C ASN A 157 -2.64 -17.27 6.39
N GLU A 158 -3.88 -17.65 6.66
CA GLU A 158 -4.41 -18.98 6.36
C GLU A 158 -4.31 -19.28 4.86
N ALA A 159 -4.75 -18.35 4.00
CA ALA A 159 -4.65 -18.49 2.56
C ALA A 159 -3.20 -18.71 2.09
N MET A 160 -2.23 -18.00 2.67
CA MET A 160 -0.81 -18.16 2.34
C MET A 160 -0.26 -19.56 2.68
N LEU A 161 -0.85 -20.24 3.65
CA LEU A 161 -0.42 -21.59 4.07
C LEU A 161 -1.02 -22.71 3.19
N THR A 162 -2.10 -22.44 2.45
CA THR A 162 -2.77 -23.47 1.62
C THR A 162 -2.07 -23.75 0.31
N VAL A 163 -1.22 -22.84 -0.18
CA VAL A 163 -0.55 -22.94 -1.48
C VAL A 163 0.88 -23.43 -1.33
N LYS A 164 1.21 -24.51 -2.04
CA LYS A 164 2.58 -24.96 -2.26
C LYS A 164 3.06 -24.34 -3.57
N VAL A 165 3.88 -23.30 -3.47
CA VAL A 165 4.43 -22.63 -4.65
C VAL A 165 5.51 -23.49 -5.27
N ASP A 166 5.40 -23.72 -6.58
CA ASP A 166 6.47 -24.32 -7.38
C ASP A 166 7.43 -23.21 -7.82
N ASP A 167 8.62 -23.20 -7.22
CA ASP A 167 9.64 -22.20 -7.51
C ASP A 167 10.23 -22.30 -8.93
N SER A 168 10.04 -23.41 -9.64
CA SER A 168 10.46 -23.57 -11.03
C SER A 168 9.59 -22.79 -12.01
N MET A 169 8.36 -22.47 -11.64
CA MET A 169 7.40 -21.77 -12.50
C MET A 169 7.69 -20.25 -12.53
N PRO A 170 7.55 -19.60 -13.70
CA PRO A 170 7.85 -18.17 -13.87
C PRO A 170 6.81 -17.25 -13.23
N SER A 171 5.63 -17.76 -12.89
CA SER A 171 4.54 -17.04 -12.23
C SER A 171 3.83 -17.93 -11.22
N ILE A 172 3.01 -17.31 -10.37
CA ILE A 172 2.13 -18.00 -9.41
C ILE A 172 0.70 -17.77 -9.87
N ILE A 173 -0.01 -18.86 -10.21
CA ILE A 173 -1.41 -18.80 -10.66
C ILE A 173 -2.17 -19.86 -9.91
N GLU A 174 -3.02 -19.42 -8.97
CA GLU A 174 -3.72 -20.32 -8.07
C GLU A 174 -5.21 -19.98 -7.99
N LYS A 175 -6.04 -21.03 -7.95
CA LYS A 175 -7.44 -20.92 -7.60
C LYS A 175 -7.60 -21.23 -6.13
N MET A 176 -8.25 -20.35 -5.38
CA MET A 176 -8.38 -20.43 -3.93
C MET A 176 -9.86 -20.30 -3.51
N ASP A 177 -10.21 -20.93 -2.39
CA ASP A 177 -11.51 -20.73 -1.73
C ASP A 177 -11.39 -19.62 -0.69
N ILE A 178 -11.35 -18.39 -1.16
CA ILE A 178 -11.29 -17.17 -0.32
C ILE A 178 -12.30 -16.14 -0.84
N LYS A 179 -12.57 -15.12 -0.03
CA LYS A 179 -13.42 -14.00 -0.49
C LYS A 179 -12.76 -13.24 -1.63
N GLU A 180 -13.52 -12.88 -2.67
CA GLU A 180 -13.06 -12.11 -3.84
C GLU A 180 -12.25 -10.86 -3.44
N GLY A 181 -12.71 -10.12 -2.40
CA GLY A 181 -12.03 -8.92 -1.90
C GLY A 181 -10.63 -9.15 -1.32
N LEU A 182 -10.22 -10.41 -1.09
CA LEU A 182 -8.89 -10.77 -0.58
C LEU A 182 -7.90 -11.16 -1.68
N CYS A 183 -8.37 -11.50 -2.90
CA CYS A 183 -7.51 -11.99 -3.99
C CYS A 183 -6.30 -11.09 -4.24
N GLY A 184 -6.53 -9.79 -4.37
CA GLY A 184 -5.45 -8.82 -4.61
C GLY A 184 -4.46 -8.68 -3.45
N LEU A 185 -4.90 -8.90 -2.20
CA LEU A 185 -4.00 -8.86 -1.04
C LEU A 185 -3.15 -10.12 -0.94
N VAL A 186 -3.75 -11.28 -1.20
CA VAL A 186 -3.04 -12.56 -1.25
C VAL A 186 -2.05 -12.57 -2.41
N ALA A 187 -2.46 -12.10 -3.60
CA ALA A 187 -1.57 -11.98 -4.76
C ALA A 187 -0.36 -11.07 -4.45
N ASN A 188 -0.58 -9.96 -3.74
CA ASN A 188 0.50 -9.06 -3.34
C ASN A 188 1.47 -9.73 -2.35
N LYS A 189 0.96 -10.51 -1.40
CA LYS A 189 1.79 -11.25 -0.44
C LYS A 189 2.66 -12.32 -1.12
N PHE A 190 2.12 -13.05 -2.09
CA PHE A 190 2.90 -13.97 -2.89
C PHE A 190 3.95 -13.25 -3.74
N LEU A 191 3.57 -12.13 -4.38
CA LEU A 191 4.52 -11.28 -5.13
C LEU A 191 5.67 -10.79 -4.24
N GLU A 192 5.38 -10.28 -3.03
CA GLU A 192 6.40 -9.83 -2.08
C GLU A 192 7.36 -10.96 -1.69
N LYS A 193 6.82 -12.15 -1.42
CA LYS A 193 7.60 -13.29 -0.95
C LYS A 193 8.43 -13.96 -2.06
N TYR A 194 7.83 -14.21 -3.22
CA TYR A 194 8.42 -15.02 -4.29
C TYR A 194 8.93 -14.18 -5.47
N GLN A 195 8.60 -12.89 -5.50
CA GLN A 195 9.10 -11.96 -6.51
C GLN A 195 8.66 -12.28 -7.95
N LYS A 196 7.56 -13.01 -8.12
CA LYS A 196 6.98 -13.49 -9.40
C LYS A 196 5.62 -12.86 -9.65
N PRO A 197 5.22 -12.60 -10.92
CA PRO A 197 3.85 -12.21 -11.23
C PRO A 197 2.87 -13.22 -10.63
N THR A 198 1.86 -12.73 -9.95
CA THR A 198 0.94 -13.58 -9.21
C THR A 198 -0.50 -13.28 -9.55
N ILE A 199 -1.26 -14.31 -9.88
CA ILE A 199 -2.71 -14.25 -10.10
C ILE A 199 -3.39 -15.17 -9.09
N ILE A 200 -4.35 -14.63 -8.35
CA ILE A 200 -5.21 -15.42 -7.47
C ILE A 200 -6.64 -15.36 -8.01
N PHE A 201 -7.19 -16.53 -8.31
CA PHE A 201 -8.56 -16.73 -8.77
C PHE A 201 -9.47 -17.24 -7.66
N VAL A 202 -10.74 -16.89 -7.75
CA VAL A 202 -11.85 -17.43 -6.95
C VAL A 202 -13.04 -17.73 -7.83
N ASP A 203 -13.94 -18.58 -7.35
CA ASP A 203 -15.23 -18.79 -8.02
C ASP A 203 -16.06 -17.50 -8.01
N SER A 204 -16.60 -17.13 -9.17
CA SER A 204 -17.51 -16.00 -9.31
C SER A 204 -18.92 -16.39 -8.82
N LYS A 205 -19.77 -15.39 -8.56
CA LYS A 205 -21.22 -15.58 -8.39
C LYS A 205 -21.90 -16.04 -9.68
N LYS A 206 -21.28 -15.81 -10.85
CA LYS A 206 -21.73 -16.35 -12.13
C LYS A 206 -21.19 -17.77 -12.26
N GLU A 207 -22.06 -18.68 -12.66
CA GLU A 207 -21.71 -20.07 -12.94
C GLU A 207 -20.61 -20.13 -14.00
N ASP A 208 -19.70 -21.08 -13.87
CA ASP A 208 -18.57 -21.34 -14.80
C ASP A 208 -17.59 -20.17 -15.04
N VAL A 209 -17.57 -19.19 -14.16
CA VAL A 209 -16.65 -18.03 -14.25
C VAL A 209 -15.71 -17.99 -13.04
N LEU A 210 -14.43 -17.81 -13.31
CA LEU A 210 -13.42 -17.45 -12.31
C LEU A 210 -13.14 -15.95 -12.38
N LYS A 211 -13.07 -15.32 -11.23
CA LYS A 211 -12.57 -13.94 -11.08
C LYS A 211 -11.19 -13.96 -10.46
N GLY A 212 -10.28 -13.17 -11.01
CA GLY A 212 -8.90 -13.11 -10.56
C GLY A 212 -8.41 -11.70 -10.29
N SER A 213 -7.40 -11.62 -9.44
CA SER A 213 -6.60 -10.41 -9.25
C SER A 213 -5.14 -10.73 -9.52
N ILE A 214 -4.51 -9.91 -10.37
CA ILE A 214 -3.08 -10.01 -10.68
C ILE A 214 -2.30 -8.91 -9.96
N ARG A 215 -1.10 -9.26 -9.54
CA ARG A 215 -0.07 -8.34 -9.06
C ARG A 215 1.26 -8.68 -9.72
N SER A 216 2.00 -7.63 -10.07
CA SER A 216 3.30 -7.76 -10.74
C SER A 216 4.25 -6.67 -10.30
N LYS A 217 5.51 -6.83 -10.65
CA LYS A 217 6.58 -5.87 -10.47
C LYS A 217 6.86 -5.06 -11.74
N PRO A 218 7.58 -3.94 -11.62
CA PRO A 218 8.19 -3.28 -12.77
C PRO A 218 8.96 -4.28 -13.64
N GLY A 219 8.84 -4.12 -14.96
CA GLY A 219 9.36 -5.07 -15.95
C GLY A 219 8.30 -6.00 -16.53
N PHE A 220 7.26 -6.37 -15.79
CA PHE A 220 6.12 -7.13 -16.31
C PHE A 220 4.88 -6.23 -16.38
N ASN A 221 4.39 -5.95 -17.58
CA ASN A 221 3.22 -5.11 -17.80
C ASN A 221 1.94 -5.95 -17.92
N VAL A 222 1.09 -5.86 -16.89
CA VAL A 222 -0.18 -6.59 -16.81
C VAL A 222 -1.13 -6.28 -17.97
N VAL A 223 -1.19 -5.02 -18.42
CA VAL A 223 -2.09 -4.62 -19.52
C VAL A 223 -1.65 -5.27 -20.83
N LYS A 224 -0.34 -5.28 -21.12
CA LYS A 224 0.19 -5.99 -22.30
C LYS A 224 -0.06 -7.49 -22.23
N ALA A 225 0.12 -8.10 -21.07
CA ALA A 225 -0.19 -9.52 -20.88
C ALA A 225 -1.69 -9.80 -21.13
N PHE A 226 -2.59 -8.91 -20.73
CA PHE A 226 -4.02 -9.05 -21.02
C PHE A 226 -4.35 -8.93 -22.52
N GLU A 227 -3.62 -8.09 -23.25
CA GLU A 227 -3.78 -8.00 -24.71
C GLU A 227 -3.41 -9.32 -25.40
N GLU A 228 -2.34 -9.99 -24.94
CA GLU A 228 -1.91 -11.30 -25.47
C GLU A 228 -2.84 -12.46 -25.06
N LEU A 229 -3.61 -12.27 -23.98
CA LEU A 229 -4.53 -13.27 -23.40
C LEU A 229 -5.99 -12.96 -23.73
N LYS A 230 -6.28 -11.99 -24.58
CA LYS A 230 -7.66 -11.50 -24.86
C LYS A 230 -8.67 -12.60 -25.16
N ASP A 231 -8.24 -13.69 -25.84
CA ASP A 231 -9.13 -14.79 -26.24
C ASP A 231 -9.60 -15.65 -25.05
N PHE A 232 -8.92 -15.58 -23.90
CA PHE A 232 -9.30 -16.24 -22.65
C PHE A 232 -10.11 -15.33 -21.73
N LEU A 233 -10.03 -14.00 -21.92
CA LEU A 233 -10.60 -13.04 -20.99
C LEU A 233 -12.05 -12.72 -21.28
N LEU A 234 -12.92 -12.91 -20.28
CA LEU A 234 -14.30 -12.42 -20.30
C LEU A 234 -14.35 -10.93 -19.96
N THR A 235 -13.56 -10.52 -18.98
CA THR A 235 -13.34 -9.13 -18.59
C THR A 235 -11.90 -8.96 -18.13
N SER A 236 -11.34 -7.78 -18.35
CA SER A 236 -10.04 -7.41 -17.79
C SER A 236 -9.96 -5.90 -17.63
N GLY A 237 -9.14 -5.46 -16.68
CA GLY A 237 -8.87 -4.06 -16.45
C GLY A 237 -7.79 -3.87 -15.40
N GLY A 238 -7.12 -2.73 -15.45
CA GLY A 238 -6.06 -2.44 -14.49
C GLY A 238 -4.97 -1.53 -15.05
N HIS A 239 -3.84 -1.56 -14.40
CA HIS A 239 -2.64 -0.77 -14.70
C HIS A 239 -1.44 -1.70 -14.91
N ALA A 240 -0.27 -1.13 -15.19
CA ALA A 240 0.93 -1.90 -15.51
C ALA A 240 1.33 -2.96 -14.48
N GLN A 241 1.02 -2.77 -13.19
CA GLN A 241 1.46 -3.66 -12.11
C GLN A 241 0.33 -4.37 -11.35
N ALA A 242 -0.91 -4.03 -11.62
CA ALA A 242 -2.06 -4.59 -10.94
C ALA A 242 -3.30 -4.59 -11.84
N GLY A 243 -4.09 -5.65 -11.78
CA GLY A 243 -5.33 -5.73 -12.55
C GLY A 243 -6.31 -6.73 -11.97
N GLY A 244 -7.52 -6.67 -12.51
CA GLY A 244 -8.57 -7.65 -12.32
C GLY A 244 -8.91 -8.32 -13.65
N LEU A 245 -9.31 -9.58 -13.61
CA LEU A 245 -9.69 -10.34 -14.79
C LEU A 245 -10.77 -11.36 -14.44
N SER A 246 -11.48 -11.83 -15.47
CA SER A 246 -12.32 -13.00 -15.38
C SER A 246 -12.14 -13.91 -16.58
N ILE A 247 -12.21 -15.22 -16.36
CA ILE A 247 -12.07 -16.26 -17.37
C ILE A 247 -13.15 -17.32 -17.18
N LYS A 248 -13.37 -18.16 -18.20
CA LYS A 248 -14.16 -19.37 -18.04
C LYS A 248 -13.38 -20.39 -17.20
N LYS A 249 -14.11 -21.16 -16.39
CA LYS A 249 -13.53 -22.19 -15.53
C LYS A 249 -12.79 -23.27 -16.33
N ASP A 250 -13.35 -23.66 -17.44
CA ASP A 250 -12.78 -24.69 -18.33
C ASP A 250 -11.47 -24.23 -19.02
N ASP A 251 -11.25 -22.93 -19.11
CA ASP A 251 -10.05 -22.38 -19.73
C ASP A 251 -8.89 -22.19 -18.74
N PHE A 252 -9.07 -22.50 -17.45
CA PHE A 252 -8.09 -22.20 -16.40
C PHE A 252 -6.69 -22.76 -16.67
N GLU A 253 -6.59 -24.05 -17.02
CA GLU A 253 -5.29 -24.69 -17.26
C GLU A 253 -4.61 -24.12 -18.52
N LYS A 254 -5.37 -23.94 -19.62
CA LYS A 254 -4.84 -23.34 -20.85
C LYS A 254 -4.38 -21.89 -20.63
N PHE A 255 -5.15 -21.12 -19.86
CA PHE A 255 -4.78 -19.78 -19.45
C PHE A 255 -3.46 -19.79 -18.65
N LYS A 256 -3.34 -20.70 -17.68
CA LYS A 256 -2.15 -20.87 -16.85
C LYS A 256 -0.90 -21.17 -17.68
N GLU A 257 -1.00 -22.10 -18.62
CA GLU A 257 0.09 -22.43 -19.56
C GLU A 257 0.49 -21.21 -20.40
N LYS A 258 -0.49 -20.51 -20.99
CA LYS A 258 -0.22 -19.36 -21.85
C LYS A 258 0.36 -18.20 -21.07
N PHE A 259 -0.15 -17.91 -19.86
CA PHE A 259 0.41 -16.87 -19.01
C PHE A 259 1.85 -17.16 -18.59
N ASN A 260 2.18 -18.42 -18.26
CA ASN A 260 3.55 -18.82 -17.96
C ASN A 260 4.50 -18.61 -19.14
N GLN A 261 4.05 -18.89 -20.37
CA GLN A 261 4.84 -18.59 -21.57
C GLN A 261 5.14 -17.11 -21.72
N ILE A 262 4.14 -16.26 -21.47
CA ILE A 262 4.31 -14.80 -21.48
C ILE A 262 5.27 -14.37 -20.36
N ALA A 263 5.10 -14.89 -19.15
CA ALA A 263 5.95 -14.56 -18.01
C ALA A 263 7.43 -14.91 -18.22
N LEU A 264 7.72 -16.02 -18.91
CA LEU A 264 9.09 -16.43 -19.29
C LEU A 264 9.78 -15.47 -20.26
N GLN A 265 9.02 -14.77 -21.10
CA GLN A 265 9.58 -13.83 -22.09
C GLN A 265 9.94 -12.46 -21.50
N HIS A 266 9.49 -12.19 -20.29
CA HIS A 266 9.73 -10.93 -19.61
C HIS A 266 10.86 -11.09 -18.58
N GLU A 267 12.02 -10.52 -18.89
CA GLU A 267 13.07 -10.30 -17.89
C GLU A 267 12.61 -9.21 -16.93
N PHE A 268 12.60 -9.52 -15.64
CA PHE A 268 12.36 -8.50 -14.61
C PHE A 268 13.51 -7.49 -14.65
N ILE A 269 13.22 -6.29 -15.10
CA ILE A 269 14.18 -5.19 -15.07
C ILE A 269 14.48 -4.91 -13.59
N LYS A 270 15.73 -5.12 -13.19
CA LYS A 270 16.22 -4.64 -11.91
C LYS A 270 16.11 -3.11 -11.99
N GLU A 271 15.14 -2.51 -11.33
CA GLU A 271 15.06 -1.06 -11.29
C GLU A 271 16.36 -0.52 -10.71
N ASP A 272 17.00 0.38 -11.45
CA ASP A 272 18.09 1.20 -10.90
C ASP A 272 17.49 2.08 -9.81
N LYS A 273 17.57 1.62 -8.58
CA LYS A 273 17.12 2.38 -7.42
C LYS A 273 18.02 3.60 -7.30
N LYS A 274 17.47 4.78 -7.54
CA LYS A 274 18.16 6.01 -7.19
C LYS A 274 18.31 6.07 -5.67
N THR A 275 19.52 5.97 -5.21
CA THR A 275 19.87 5.97 -3.79
C THR A 275 20.67 7.22 -3.43
N ILE A 276 20.68 7.55 -2.16
CA ILE A 276 21.50 8.61 -1.59
C ILE A 276 22.52 7.94 -0.68
N ASN A 277 23.80 8.09 -1.01
CA ASN A 277 24.88 7.56 -0.18
C ASN A 277 24.98 8.36 1.12
N ILE A 278 25.05 7.67 2.26
CA ILE A 278 25.21 8.25 3.58
C ILE A 278 26.23 7.46 4.41
N ASN A 279 26.94 8.17 5.27
CA ASN A 279 27.80 7.58 6.27
C ASN A 279 27.02 7.25 7.56
N LEU A 280 27.53 6.34 8.37
CA LEU A 280 26.91 5.98 9.65
C LEU A 280 26.72 7.17 10.60
N THR A 281 27.61 8.17 10.56
CA THR A 281 27.52 9.40 11.35
C THR A 281 26.39 10.34 10.91
N GLU A 282 25.90 10.14 9.69
CA GLU A 282 24.77 10.91 9.15
C GLU A 282 23.41 10.33 9.55
N VAL A 283 23.39 9.13 10.16
CA VAL A 283 22.21 8.58 10.83
C VAL A 283 22.03 9.33 12.16
N ASN A 284 21.37 10.47 12.11
CA ASN A 284 21.15 11.34 13.27
C ASN A 284 19.82 12.11 13.16
N LEU A 285 19.35 12.67 14.28
CA LEU A 285 18.07 13.38 14.35
C LEU A 285 18.04 14.62 13.44
N LYS A 286 19.16 15.35 13.30
CA LYS A 286 19.22 16.54 12.44
C LYS A 286 18.91 16.21 10.98
N ASN A 287 19.53 15.16 10.45
CA ASN A 287 19.28 14.72 9.06
C ASN A 287 17.88 14.13 8.90
N LEU A 288 17.36 13.47 9.93
CA LEU A 288 15.98 13.00 9.95
C LEU A 288 14.98 14.16 9.94
N GLU A 289 15.23 15.25 10.65
CA GLU A 289 14.41 16.48 10.62
C GLU A 289 14.40 17.11 9.22
N ILE A 290 15.58 17.18 8.57
CA ILE A 290 15.68 17.65 7.19
C ILE A 290 14.84 16.76 6.27
N LEU A 291 14.97 15.43 6.37
CA LEU A 291 14.17 14.50 5.60
C LEU A 291 12.66 14.71 5.85
N ASN A 292 12.26 14.87 7.10
CA ASN A 292 10.86 15.06 7.48
C ASN A 292 10.27 16.39 6.97
N SER A 293 11.09 17.41 6.71
CA SER A 293 10.63 18.68 6.12
C SER A 293 10.08 18.49 4.68
N PHE A 294 10.43 17.39 4.02
CA PHE A 294 9.93 17.03 2.69
C PHE A 294 8.61 16.26 2.72
N ARG A 295 8.08 15.88 3.91
CA ARG A 295 6.78 15.20 4.01
C ARG A 295 5.63 16.04 3.42
N PRO A 296 4.55 15.36 2.95
CA PRO A 296 4.25 13.92 2.94
C PRO A 296 4.95 13.17 1.79
N PHE A 297 5.31 11.91 2.03
CA PHE A 297 5.79 10.98 1.03
C PHE A 297 4.66 10.05 0.54
N GLY A 298 4.75 9.56 -0.69
CA GLY A 298 3.76 8.65 -1.28
C GLY A 298 3.96 8.49 -2.77
N MET A 299 2.92 8.05 -3.47
CA MET A 299 2.98 7.82 -4.91
C MET A 299 3.46 9.09 -5.64
N GLY A 300 4.43 8.93 -6.54
CA GLY A 300 5.01 10.05 -7.31
C GLY A 300 5.93 10.99 -6.53
N PHE A 301 6.02 10.83 -5.19
CA PHE A 301 6.97 11.51 -4.32
C PHE A 301 7.45 10.56 -3.22
N ASN A 302 8.20 9.56 -3.65
CA ASN A 302 8.65 8.47 -2.78
C ASN A 302 9.65 8.96 -1.73
N LYS A 303 9.63 8.31 -0.55
CA LYS A 303 10.68 8.50 0.45
C LYS A 303 12.02 8.07 -0.14
N PRO A 304 13.10 8.86 0.04
CA PRO A 304 14.42 8.47 -0.46
C PRO A 304 14.89 7.14 0.12
N ILE A 305 15.56 6.36 -0.71
CA ILE A 305 16.30 5.19 -0.27
C ILE A 305 17.74 5.65 -0.03
N PHE A 306 18.22 5.39 1.16
CA PHE A 306 19.62 5.66 1.50
C PHE A 306 20.44 4.39 1.35
N GLU A 307 21.74 4.56 1.02
CA GLU A 307 22.68 3.45 0.98
C GLU A 307 23.87 3.71 1.87
N ILE A 308 24.36 2.66 2.50
CA ILE A 308 25.64 2.61 3.23
C ILE A 308 26.53 1.67 2.44
N ASP A 309 27.55 2.19 1.79
CA ASP A 309 28.38 1.47 0.82
C ASP A 309 29.06 0.21 1.39
N SER A 310 29.50 0.26 2.64
CA SER A 310 30.18 -0.89 3.23
C SER A 310 29.92 -0.94 4.74
N PHE A 311 29.27 -2.02 5.16
CA PHE A 311 29.07 -2.34 6.56
C PHE A 311 29.68 -3.69 6.89
N ASN A 312 30.55 -3.75 7.90
CA ASN A 312 31.16 -4.98 8.35
C ASN A 312 30.16 -5.79 9.21
N THR A 313 29.78 -6.94 8.75
CA THR A 313 28.76 -7.79 9.38
C THR A 313 29.17 -8.31 10.76
N SER A 314 30.46 -8.35 11.08
CA SER A 314 30.92 -8.72 12.43
C SER A 314 30.47 -7.73 13.51
N LYS A 315 30.00 -6.53 13.12
CA LYS A 315 29.47 -5.51 14.04
C LYS A 315 27.98 -5.70 14.31
N PHE A 316 27.30 -6.64 13.66
CA PHE A 316 25.89 -6.89 13.93
C PHE A 316 25.66 -7.39 15.34
N THR A 317 24.68 -6.83 15.99
CA THR A 317 24.11 -7.34 17.24
C THR A 317 22.66 -7.74 16.98
N PHE A 318 22.16 -8.72 17.73
CA PHE A 318 20.88 -9.37 17.45
C PHE A 318 19.87 -9.09 18.55
N SER A 319 18.59 -9.09 18.21
CA SER A 319 17.50 -9.13 19.17
C SER A 319 17.58 -10.41 20.02
N ARG A 320 16.91 -10.43 21.19
CA ARG A 320 16.93 -11.61 22.11
C ARG A 320 16.38 -12.88 21.46
N ASP A 321 15.44 -12.74 20.53
CA ASP A 321 14.86 -13.84 19.77
C ASP A 321 15.61 -14.18 18.48
N HIS A 322 16.74 -13.52 18.22
CA HIS A 322 17.59 -13.65 17.03
C HIS A 322 16.87 -13.45 15.68
N LYS A 323 15.69 -12.81 15.68
CA LYS A 323 14.93 -12.54 14.43
C LYS A 323 15.32 -11.23 13.78
N HIS A 324 15.95 -10.32 14.51
CA HIS A 324 16.27 -8.98 14.05
C HIS A 324 17.74 -8.64 14.34
N ILE A 325 18.34 -7.87 13.45
CA ILE A 325 19.60 -7.18 13.72
C ILE A 325 19.25 -5.82 14.33
N ILE A 326 19.85 -5.50 15.48
CA ILE A 326 19.68 -4.21 16.17
C ILE A 326 21.07 -3.76 16.64
N THR A 327 21.74 -2.97 15.83
CA THR A 327 23.12 -2.53 16.07
C THR A 327 23.15 -1.06 16.49
N SER A 328 23.73 -0.79 17.65
CA SER A 328 23.95 0.60 18.10
C SER A 328 24.99 1.28 17.22
N LEU A 329 24.72 2.50 16.83
CA LEU A 329 25.63 3.39 16.10
C LEU A 329 26.09 4.54 17.01
N ALA A 330 26.92 5.44 16.48
CA ALA A 330 27.29 6.66 17.18
C ALA A 330 26.09 7.61 17.38
N PHE A 331 26.22 8.58 18.30
CA PHE A 331 25.22 9.64 18.51
C PHE A 331 23.79 9.16 18.87
N GLN A 332 23.69 8.09 19.67
CA GLN A 332 22.42 7.52 20.10
C GLN A 332 21.52 7.10 18.93
N SER A 333 22.12 6.69 17.83
CA SER A 333 21.40 6.14 16.68
C SER A 333 21.58 4.63 16.58
N SER A 334 20.78 3.99 15.73
CA SER A 334 20.82 2.54 15.53
C SER A 334 20.63 2.16 14.07
N LEU A 335 21.12 0.97 13.74
CA LEU A 335 20.83 0.25 12.50
C LEU A 335 19.96 -0.94 12.85
N VAL A 336 18.85 -1.10 12.16
CA VAL A 336 17.89 -2.18 12.40
C VAL A 336 17.55 -2.89 11.09
N TYR A 337 17.56 -4.22 11.14
CA TYR A 337 17.08 -5.06 10.04
C TYR A 337 16.08 -6.06 10.60
N PHE A 338 14.79 -5.79 10.39
CA PHE A 338 13.70 -6.65 10.87
C PHE A 338 13.58 -7.90 10.00
N ASN A 339 13.43 -9.08 10.64
CA ASN A 339 13.31 -10.38 9.97
C ASN A 339 14.39 -10.56 8.89
N PHE A 340 15.63 -10.30 9.26
CA PHE A 340 16.76 -10.22 8.34
C PHE A 340 16.98 -11.53 7.57
N ASP A 341 17.45 -11.40 6.34
CA ASP A 341 17.88 -12.53 5.53
C ASP A 341 19.19 -13.09 6.08
N LEU A 342 19.16 -14.34 6.50
CA LEU A 342 20.33 -15.04 7.06
C LEU A 342 21.54 -15.06 6.12
N THR A 343 21.34 -14.98 4.82
CA THR A 343 22.42 -14.95 3.84
C THR A 343 23.34 -13.75 4.02
N ILE A 344 22.88 -12.65 4.64
CA ILE A 344 23.72 -11.49 4.95
C ILE A 344 24.94 -11.87 5.81
N LEU A 345 24.79 -12.87 6.69
CA LEU A 345 25.87 -13.33 7.60
C LEU A 345 26.96 -14.11 6.89
N THR A 346 26.76 -14.52 5.65
CA THR A 346 27.79 -15.23 4.85
C THR A 346 28.83 -14.29 4.25
N TYR A 347 28.57 -12.96 4.28
CA TYR A 347 29.45 -11.93 3.74
C TYR A 347 30.16 -11.16 4.85
N LYS A 348 31.43 -10.79 4.64
CA LYS A 348 32.21 -9.99 5.57
C LYS A 348 31.81 -8.51 5.54
N ASN A 349 31.59 -7.99 4.36
CA ASN A 349 31.12 -6.63 4.13
C ASN A 349 29.93 -6.64 3.18
N VAL A 350 28.96 -5.78 3.43
CA VAL A 350 27.75 -5.65 2.65
C VAL A 350 27.43 -4.18 2.40
N LYS A 351 26.84 -3.89 1.26
CA LYS A 351 26.16 -2.62 0.97
C LYS A 351 24.74 -2.73 1.51
N LEU A 352 24.31 -1.76 2.29
CA LEU A 352 22.97 -1.74 2.90
C LEU A 352 22.11 -0.66 2.26
N PHE A 353 20.86 -0.99 1.98
CA PHE A 353 19.84 -0.07 1.49
C PHE A 353 18.72 0.04 2.51
N GLY A 354 18.29 1.26 2.80
CA GLY A 354 17.29 1.47 3.84
C GLY A 354 16.71 2.87 3.88
N SER A 355 16.02 3.16 4.97
CA SER A 355 15.40 4.46 5.25
C SER A 355 15.83 4.99 6.62
N LEU A 356 15.83 6.33 6.75
CA LEU A 356 15.95 6.98 8.05
C LEU A 356 14.57 7.08 8.69
N GLU A 357 14.45 6.57 9.93
CA GLU A 357 13.21 6.56 10.72
C GLU A 357 13.44 7.16 12.10
N LEU A 358 12.35 7.64 12.70
CA LEU A 358 12.34 8.02 14.12
C LEU A 358 12.07 6.78 14.96
N ASN A 359 12.88 6.54 15.95
CA ASN A 359 12.64 5.57 17.00
C ASN A 359 12.31 6.31 18.30
N GLU A 360 11.12 6.07 18.86
CA GLU A 360 10.67 6.62 20.12
C GLU A 360 10.50 5.49 21.13
N PHE A 361 11.29 5.50 22.18
CA PHE A 361 11.24 4.49 23.22
C PHE A 361 11.42 5.13 24.60
N ASN A 362 10.47 4.89 25.52
CA ASN A 362 10.49 5.43 26.89
C ASN A 362 10.70 6.95 26.96
N GLY A 363 10.12 7.72 26.04
CA GLY A 363 10.23 9.18 25.99
C GLY A 363 11.55 9.70 25.38
N PHE A 364 12.42 8.82 24.92
CA PHE A 364 13.63 9.18 24.19
C PHE A 364 13.44 9.00 22.69
N SER A 365 13.85 9.99 21.92
CA SER A 365 13.84 9.95 20.46
C SER A 365 15.25 9.73 19.92
N SER A 366 15.39 8.85 18.95
CA SER A 366 16.66 8.56 18.28
C SER A 366 16.46 8.35 16.78
N ALA A 367 17.50 8.59 15.99
CA ALA A 367 17.46 8.26 14.56
C ALA A 367 17.83 6.79 14.37
N GLN A 368 17.15 6.15 13.41
CA GLN A 368 17.34 4.76 13.11
C GLN A 368 17.49 4.57 11.61
N PHE A 369 18.48 3.80 11.17
CA PHE A 369 18.61 3.32 9.80
C PHE A 369 17.92 1.95 9.72
N VAL A 370 16.76 1.91 9.08
CA VAL A 370 16.00 0.65 8.87
C VAL A 370 16.40 0.04 7.55
N VAL A 371 17.08 -1.11 7.61
CA VAL A 371 17.56 -1.84 6.44
C VAL A 371 16.37 -2.52 5.74
N ASN A 372 16.24 -2.31 4.45
CA ASN A 372 15.23 -2.93 3.59
C ASN A 372 15.79 -4.05 2.74
N SER A 373 17.05 -3.92 2.31
CA SER A 373 17.77 -4.91 1.50
C SER A 373 19.28 -4.70 1.60
N PHE A 374 20.04 -5.67 1.13
CA PHE A 374 21.50 -5.58 1.05
C PHE A 374 22.02 -6.14 -0.27
N GLU A 375 23.25 -5.79 -0.62
CA GLU A 375 24.03 -6.38 -1.70
C GLU A 375 25.41 -6.75 -1.18
N LYS A 376 26.01 -7.77 -1.81
CA LYS A 376 27.40 -8.16 -1.56
C LYS A 376 28.31 -7.04 -2.05
N ASN A 377 29.29 -6.68 -1.23
CA ASN A 377 30.41 -5.83 -1.61
C ASN A 377 31.52 -6.64 -2.24
#